data_9947be515c8d8994547ef97277bc309f
#
_entry.id   9947be515c8d8994547ef97277bc309f
#
_cell.length_a   1.000
_cell.length_b   1.000
_cell.length_c   1.000
_cell.angle_alpha   90.00
_cell.angle_beta   90.00
_cell.angle_gamma   90.00
#
_symmetry.space_group_name_H-M   'P 1'
#
loop_
_entity.id
_entity.type
_entity.pdbx_description
1 polymer ?
#
loop_
_entity_poly.entity_id
_entity_poly.type
_entity_poly.pdbx_seq_one_letter_code
_entity_poly.pdbx_strand_id
1 'polypeptide(L)'
;YILGVDIGREYLRVAIFNLKNEPIEGILEYSSILEEQDDEATLRYVREKIDETIGRLNVDRAKIKVAGFALPGLIDREGTSYTYLTYEHPGIKGILEEMLQIPVFIDNDSNVMAMAEHTFGVAKDVNNVLCVSVNECIGLGMILNSKLYRGGIGMAGEFGHIRISGLEASCH
;
A
#
# COMPACT_ATOMS: atom_id res chain seq x y z
N TYR A 1 -18.18 1.61 -5.08
CA TYR A 1 -17.26 1.35 -3.97
C TYR A 1 -15.82 1.40 -4.44
N ILE A 2 -14.92 1.61 -3.48
CA ILE A 2 -13.47 1.60 -3.64
C ILE A 2 -12.94 0.49 -2.74
N LEU A 3 -12.10 -0.38 -3.27
CA LEU A 3 -11.39 -1.40 -2.51
C LEU A 3 -10.04 -0.84 -2.07
N GLY A 4 -9.74 -0.89 -0.78
CA GLY A 4 -8.42 -0.57 -0.21
C GLY A 4 -7.76 -1.84 0.32
N VAL A 5 -6.52 -2.06 -0.05
CA VAL A 5 -5.70 -3.19 0.39
C VAL A 5 -4.34 -2.69 0.84
N ASP A 6 -3.96 -3.03 2.05
CA ASP A 6 -2.65 -2.71 2.63
C ASP A 6 -1.95 -4.04 2.96
N ILE A 7 -0.90 -4.33 2.22
CA ILE A 7 -0.11 -5.56 2.37
C ILE A 7 1.15 -5.19 3.15
N GLY A 8 1.11 -5.41 4.44
CA GLY A 8 2.29 -5.29 5.31
C GLY A 8 3.04 -6.62 5.45
N ARG A 9 4.19 -6.59 6.11
CA ARG A 9 5.00 -7.79 6.38
C ARG A 9 4.28 -8.73 7.36
N GLU A 10 3.64 -8.19 8.38
CA GLU A 10 2.94 -8.95 9.43
C GLU A 10 1.42 -8.98 9.25
N TYR A 11 0.85 -8.07 8.47
CA TYR A 11 -0.59 -7.93 8.31
C TYR A 11 -1.02 -7.75 6.85
N LEU A 12 -2.23 -8.15 6.57
CA LEU A 12 -2.97 -7.82 5.35
C LEU A 12 -4.27 -7.14 5.78
N ARG A 13 -4.47 -5.89 5.39
CA ARG A 13 -5.69 -5.15 5.67
C ARG A 13 -6.51 -4.97 4.42
N VAL A 14 -7.80 -5.23 4.53
CA VAL A 14 -8.74 -5.06 3.43
C VAL A 14 -9.93 -4.25 3.91
N ALA A 15 -10.30 -3.23 3.16
CA ALA A 15 -11.46 -2.41 3.45
C ALA A 15 -12.19 -2.02 2.17
N ILE A 16 -13.51 -1.82 2.28
CA ILE A 16 -14.34 -1.33 1.17
C ILE A 16 -14.95 0.01 1.60
N PHE A 17 -14.71 1.04 0.79
CA PHE A 17 -15.16 2.39 1.05
C PHE A 17 -16.31 2.78 0.11
N ASN A 18 -17.22 3.60 0.62
CA ASN A 18 -18.18 4.30 -0.22
C ASN A 18 -17.55 5.55 -0.88
N LEU A 19 -18.30 6.24 -1.74
CA LEU A 19 -17.82 7.45 -2.41
C LEU A 19 -17.65 8.68 -1.48
N LYS A 20 -18.00 8.55 -0.21
CA LYS A 20 -17.72 9.57 0.83
C LYS A 20 -16.43 9.26 1.60
N ASN A 21 -15.69 8.22 1.17
CA ASN A 21 -14.50 7.71 1.85
C ASN A 21 -14.77 7.15 3.26
N GLU A 22 -15.99 6.66 3.49
CA GLU A 22 -16.36 5.99 4.73
C GLU A 22 -16.25 4.47 4.53
N PRO A 23 -15.57 3.72 5.42
CA PRO A 23 -15.55 2.26 5.34
C PRO A 23 -16.94 1.69 5.61
N ILE A 24 -17.30 0.59 4.92
CA ILE A 24 -18.63 -0.01 5.06
C ILE A 24 -18.86 -0.57 6.47
N GLU A 25 -17.92 -1.35 7.00
CA GLU A 25 -17.96 -1.92 8.37
C GLU A 25 -16.61 -1.84 9.09
N GLY A 26 -15.71 -0.99 8.64
CA GLY A 26 -14.35 -0.91 9.16
C GLY A 26 -13.33 -1.63 8.32
N ILE A 27 -12.16 -1.85 8.89
CA ILE A 27 -11.01 -2.47 8.23
C ILE A 27 -10.90 -3.91 8.75
N LEU A 28 -10.87 -4.89 7.85
CA LEU A 28 -10.59 -6.28 8.20
C LEU A 28 -9.09 -6.52 8.13
N GLU A 29 -8.55 -7.10 9.20
CA GLU A 29 -7.13 -7.41 9.31
C GLU A 29 -6.94 -8.92 9.38
N TYR A 30 -5.97 -9.41 8.61
CA TYR A 30 -5.54 -10.80 8.52
C TYR A 30 -4.03 -10.85 8.75
N SER A 31 -3.49 -11.99 9.14
CA SER A 31 -2.04 -12.20 9.16
C SER A 31 -1.48 -12.15 7.75
N SER A 32 -0.35 -11.52 7.56
CA SER A 32 0.35 -11.51 6.26
C SER A 32 1.14 -12.82 6.08
N ILE A 33 1.34 -13.19 4.83
CA ILE A 33 2.21 -14.29 4.42
C ILE A 33 3.29 -13.82 3.44
N LEU A 34 3.49 -12.50 3.33
CA LEU A 34 4.35 -11.87 2.33
C LEU A 34 5.81 -12.36 2.37
N GLU A 35 6.32 -12.70 3.55
CA GLU A 35 7.68 -13.19 3.75
C GLU A 35 7.78 -14.71 3.88
N GLU A 36 6.64 -15.38 4.10
CA GLU A 36 6.60 -16.81 4.34
C GLU A 36 6.40 -17.63 3.06
N GLN A 37 5.91 -17.00 2.00
CA GLN A 37 5.48 -17.64 0.78
C GLN A 37 6.07 -16.95 -0.45
N ASP A 38 6.04 -17.66 -1.57
CA ASP A 38 6.35 -17.07 -2.86
C ASP A 38 5.28 -16.06 -3.32
N ASP A 39 5.63 -15.24 -4.30
CA ASP A 39 4.76 -14.17 -4.81
C ASP A 39 3.41 -14.71 -5.32
N GLU A 40 3.37 -15.88 -5.92
CA GLU A 40 2.13 -16.47 -6.44
C GLU A 40 1.21 -16.94 -5.32
N ALA A 41 1.75 -17.57 -4.27
CA ALA A 41 0.98 -17.96 -3.09
C ALA A 41 0.46 -16.73 -2.36
N THR A 42 1.28 -15.69 -2.24
CA THR A 42 0.87 -14.41 -1.65
C THR A 42 -0.30 -13.79 -2.41
N LEU A 43 -0.25 -13.74 -3.74
CA LEU A 43 -1.35 -13.21 -4.55
C LEU A 43 -2.64 -14.02 -4.44
N ARG A 44 -2.53 -15.36 -4.41
CA ARG A 44 -3.70 -16.23 -4.16
C ARG A 44 -4.34 -15.92 -2.82
N TYR A 45 -3.53 -15.78 -1.78
CA TYR A 45 -4.00 -15.45 -0.43
C TYR A 45 -4.66 -14.07 -0.38
N VAL A 46 -4.03 -13.06 -0.97
CA VAL A 46 -4.60 -11.70 -1.05
C VAL A 46 -5.96 -11.73 -1.75
N ARG A 47 -6.09 -12.45 -2.86
CA ARG A 47 -7.35 -12.63 -3.56
C ARG A 47 -8.41 -13.29 -2.68
N GLU A 48 -8.04 -14.38 -1.99
CA GLU A 48 -8.95 -15.08 -1.07
C GLU A 48 -9.48 -14.12 0.00
N LYS A 49 -8.60 -13.32 0.62
CA LYS A 49 -9.01 -12.37 1.67
C LYS A 49 -9.84 -11.21 1.15
N ILE A 50 -9.59 -10.75 -0.07
CA ILE A 50 -10.48 -9.80 -0.75
C ILE A 50 -11.86 -10.40 -0.98
N ASP A 51 -11.94 -11.62 -1.51
CA ASP A 51 -13.22 -12.30 -1.79
C ASP A 51 -13.98 -12.60 -0.47
N GLU A 52 -13.28 -13.02 0.58
CA GLU A 52 -13.84 -13.19 1.93
C GLU A 52 -14.41 -11.87 2.47
N THR A 53 -13.67 -10.77 2.33
CA THR A 53 -14.11 -9.43 2.75
C THR A 53 -15.37 -8.99 2.01
N ILE A 54 -15.39 -9.13 0.69
CA ILE A 54 -16.56 -8.80 -0.16
C ILE A 54 -17.79 -9.61 0.28
N GLY A 55 -17.60 -10.91 0.50
CA GLY A 55 -18.68 -11.81 0.95
C GLY A 55 -19.18 -11.45 2.35
N ARG A 56 -18.28 -11.20 3.30
CA ARG A 56 -18.62 -10.83 4.68
C ARG A 56 -19.40 -9.53 4.75
N LEU A 57 -18.98 -8.53 3.96
CA LEU A 57 -19.64 -7.21 3.92
C LEU A 57 -20.88 -7.19 3.03
N ASN A 58 -21.22 -8.32 2.40
CA ASN A 58 -22.35 -8.45 1.47
C ASN A 58 -22.37 -7.34 0.40
N VAL A 59 -21.19 -6.99 -0.11
CA VAL A 59 -21.04 -5.98 -1.16
C VAL A 59 -21.13 -6.63 -2.54
N ASP A 60 -21.93 -6.05 -3.42
CA ASP A 60 -21.95 -6.45 -4.81
C ASP A 60 -20.61 -6.09 -5.48
N ARG A 61 -19.86 -7.12 -5.89
CA ARG A 61 -18.56 -6.98 -6.55
C ARG A 61 -18.60 -6.05 -7.76
N ALA A 62 -19.69 -6.07 -8.53
CA ALA A 62 -19.85 -5.22 -9.70
C ALA A 62 -19.92 -3.72 -9.38
N LYS A 63 -20.17 -3.37 -8.12
CA LYS A 63 -20.16 -1.98 -7.62
C LYS A 63 -18.80 -1.50 -7.18
N ILE A 64 -17.79 -2.36 -7.04
CA ILE A 64 -16.40 -1.97 -6.78
C ILE A 64 -15.82 -1.50 -8.12
N LYS A 65 -15.34 -0.26 -8.19
CA LYS A 65 -14.94 0.36 -9.47
C LYS A 65 -13.44 0.59 -9.59
N VAL A 66 -12.72 0.52 -8.48
CA VAL A 66 -11.29 0.76 -8.42
C VAL A 66 -10.72 0.12 -7.16
N ALA A 67 -9.46 -0.29 -7.22
CA ALA A 67 -8.71 -0.73 -6.05
C ALA A 67 -7.43 0.09 -5.86
N GLY A 68 -7.10 0.38 -4.60
CA GLY A 68 -5.82 0.96 -4.18
C GLY A 68 -5.06 -0.05 -3.32
N PHE A 69 -3.78 -0.23 -3.63
CA PHE A 69 -2.89 -1.11 -2.90
C PHE A 69 -1.74 -0.31 -2.28
N ALA A 70 -1.52 -0.48 -1.00
CA ALA A 70 -0.30 -0.09 -0.32
C ALA A 70 0.61 -1.31 -0.22
N LEU A 71 1.86 -1.18 -0.64
CA LEU A 71 2.86 -2.24 -0.59
C LEU A 71 4.12 -1.74 0.13
N PRO A 72 4.80 -2.59 0.90
CA PRO A 72 6.10 -2.27 1.47
C PRO A 72 7.19 -2.29 0.40
N GLY A 73 8.31 -1.64 0.68
CA GLY A 73 9.49 -1.63 -0.17
C GLY A 73 9.45 -0.59 -1.29
N LEU A 74 10.30 -0.78 -2.29
CA LEU A 74 10.52 0.20 -3.35
C LEU A 74 9.44 0.09 -4.43
N ILE A 75 8.67 1.15 -4.61
CA ILE A 75 7.61 1.27 -5.62
C ILE A 75 7.86 2.53 -6.45
N ASP A 76 7.91 2.40 -7.77
CA ASP A 76 8.05 3.55 -8.66
C ASP A 76 6.72 4.26 -8.95
N ARG A 77 6.77 5.28 -9.80
CA ARG A 77 5.57 6.09 -10.16
C ARG A 77 4.54 5.32 -10.96
N GLU A 78 4.97 4.31 -11.67
CA GLU A 78 4.13 3.45 -12.51
C GLU A 78 3.47 2.32 -11.70
N GLY A 79 3.89 2.14 -10.42
CA GLY A 79 3.42 1.09 -9.54
C GLY A 79 4.18 -0.23 -9.73
N THR A 80 5.41 -0.16 -10.24
CA THR A 80 6.31 -1.32 -10.31
C THR A 80 6.95 -1.54 -8.94
N SER A 81 6.89 -2.76 -8.45
CA SER A 81 7.54 -3.18 -7.20
C SER A 81 8.91 -3.78 -7.47
N TYR A 82 9.90 -3.37 -6.67
CA TYR A 82 11.29 -3.84 -6.77
C TYR A 82 11.74 -4.67 -5.55
N THR A 83 10.89 -4.82 -4.55
CA THR A 83 11.23 -5.54 -3.31
C THR A 83 10.38 -6.77 -3.11
N TYR A 84 9.07 -6.62 -3.15
CA TYR A 84 8.08 -7.68 -2.97
C TYR A 84 7.15 -7.75 -4.18
N LEU A 85 6.63 -8.93 -4.49
CA LEU A 85 5.73 -9.13 -5.62
C LEU A 85 6.33 -8.58 -6.92
N THR A 86 7.58 -8.97 -7.17
CA THR A 86 8.39 -8.47 -8.28
C THR A 86 8.11 -9.26 -9.56
N TYR A 87 7.28 -8.71 -10.43
CA TYR A 87 6.94 -9.30 -11.71
C TYR A 87 7.46 -8.45 -12.87
N GLU A 88 8.14 -9.08 -13.83
CA GLU A 88 8.73 -8.36 -14.98
C GLU A 88 7.65 -7.80 -15.91
N HIS A 89 6.74 -8.62 -16.39
CA HIS A 89 5.62 -8.23 -17.25
C HIS A 89 4.43 -9.18 -17.02
N PRO A 90 3.21 -8.67 -16.85
CA PRO A 90 2.78 -7.26 -16.97
C PRO A 90 3.05 -6.39 -15.73
N GLY A 91 3.93 -6.81 -14.82
CA GLY A 91 4.17 -6.19 -13.52
C GLY A 91 3.03 -6.49 -12.53
N ILE A 92 3.27 -6.24 -11.25
CA ILE A 92 2.27 -6.51 -10.20
C ILE A 92 0.96 -5.78 -10.45
N LYS A 93 1.00 -4.55 -10.96
CA LYS A 93 -0.20 -3.78 -11.29
C LYS A 93 -1.07 -4.51 -12.32
N GLY A 94 -0.48 -4.95 -13.42
CA GLY A 94 -1.22 -5.67 -14.48
C GLY A 94 -1.82 -6.98 -13.98
N ILE A 95 -1.10 -7.73 -13.14
CA ILE A 95 -1.58 -8.96 -12.53
C ILE A 95 -2.79 -8.68 -11.63
N LEU A 96 -2.73 -7.66 -10.80
CA LEU A 96 -3.85 -7.26 -9.93
C LEU A 96 -5.05 -6.75 -10.74
N GLU A 97 -4.84 -6.00 -11.82
CA GLU A 97 -5.91 -5.57 -12.73
C GLU A 97 -6.57 -6.75 -13.42
N GLU A 98 -5.79 -7.74 -13.87
CA GLU A 98 -6.32 -8.97 -14.43
C GLU A 98 -7.07 -9.80 -13.39
N MET A 99 -6.54 -9.92 -12.18
CA MET A 99 -7.14 -10.66 -11.08
C MET A 99 -8.48 -10.05 -10.64
N LEU A 100 -8.56 -8.73 -10.55
CA LEU A 100 -9.72 -8.02 -10.01
C LEU A 100 -10.70 -7.53 -11.07
N GLN A 101 -10.29 -7.45 -12.34
CA GLN A 101 -11.07 -6.92 -13.48
C GLN A 101 -11.55 -5.47 -13.27
N ILE A 102 -10.75 -4.67 -12.53
CA ILE A 102 -10.98 -3.25 -12.28
C ILE A 102 -9.62 -2.52 -12.30
N PRO A 103 -9.60 -1.19 -12.53
CA PRO A 103 -8.38 -0.40 -12.42
C PRO A 103 -7.73 -0.50 -11.04
N VAL A 104 -6.39 -0.62 -11.01
CA VAL A 104 -5.60 -0.73 -9.80
C VAL A 104 -4.59 0.43 -9.70
N PHE A 105 -4.48 1.01 -8.53
CA PHE A 105 -3.44 1.95 -8.15
C PHE A 105 -2.57 1.34 -7.07
N ILE A 106 -1.25 1.45 -7.22
CA ILE A 106 -0.28 0.93 -6.27
C ILE A 106 0.64 2.05 -5.84
N ASP A 107 0.98 2.08 -4.57
CA ASP A 107 1.99 2.98 -4.01
C ASP A 107 2.70 2.33 -2.82
N ASN A 108 3.84 2.91 -2.44
CA ASN A 108 4.53 2.54 -1.22
C ASN A 108 3.66 2.87 0.01
N ASP A 109 3.69 2.00 1.01
CA ASP A 109 2.92 2.08 2.25
C ASP A 109 3.10 3.43 2.99
N SER A 110 4.34 3.93 3.09
CA SER A 110 4.64 5.20 3.77
C SER A 110 4.11 6.41 2.97
N ASN A 111 4.10 6.32 1.65
CA ASN A 111 3.46 7.31 0.80
C ASN A 111 1.94 7.34 1.00
N VAL A 112 1.31 6.17 1.03
CA VAL A 112 -0.13 6.03 1.27
C VAL A 112 -0.49 6.56 2.66
N MET A 113 0.30 6.23 3.69
CA MET A 113 0.14 6.74 5.05
C MET A 113 0.20 8.27 5.07
N ALA A 114 1.23 8.88 4.46
CA ALA A 114 1.37 10.34 4.42
C ALA A 114 0.18 11.00 3.70
N MET A 115 -0.29 10.41 2.60
CA MET A 115 -1.48 10.90 1.89
C MET A 115 -2.74 10.78 2.75
N ALA A 116 -2.92 9.70 3.48
CA ALA A 116 -4.07 9.48 4.36
C ALA A 116 -4.08 10.51 5.50
N GLU A 117 -2.95 10.72 6.18
CA GLU A 117 -2.82 11.72 7.24
C GLU A 117 -3.03 13.15 6.74
N HIS A 118 -2.54 13.47 5.54
CA HIS A 118 -2.74 14.79 4.93
C HIS A 118 -4.19 15.02 4.45
N THR A 119 -4.89 13.96 4.04
CA THR A 119 -6.25 14.10 3.50
C THR A 119 -7.32 13.99 4.58
N PHE A 120 -7.16 13.08 5.53
CA PHE A 120 -8.18 12.70 6.49
C PHE A 120 -7.72 12.78 7.95
N GLY A 121 -6.42 12.81 8.20
CA GLY A 121 -5.83 12.69 9.52
C GLY A 121 -5.37 14.01 10.14
N VAL A 122 -4.37 13.92 11.01
CA VAL A 122 -3.87 15.03 11.83
C VAL A 122 -3.11 16.09 11.02
N ALA A 123 -2.65 15.75 9.83
CA ALA A 123 -1.91 16.64 8.94
C ALA A 123 -2.79 17.37 7.91
N LYS A 124 -4.11 17.26 8.05
CA LYS A 124 -5.06 17.99 7.22
C LYS A 124 -4.80 19.50 7.32
N ASP A 125 -4.84 20.16 6.16
CA ASP A 125 -4.57 21.60 6.04
C ASP A 125 -3.11 22.04 6.32
N VAL A 126 -2.16 21.09 6.43
CA VAL A 126 -0.72 21.38 6.57
C VAL A 126 -0.02 21.19 5.23
N ASN A 127 0.58 22.26 4.69
CA ASN A 127 1.18 22.21 3.35
C ASN A 127 2.44 21.36 3.23
N ASN A 128 3.21 21.22 4.31
CA ASN A 128 4.47 20.47 4.31
C ASN A 128 4.48 19.53 5.51
N VAL A 129 4.54 18.22 5.24
CA VAL A 129 4.45 17.16 6.23
C VAL A 129 5.52 16.12 5.97
N LEU A 130 6.19 15.69 7.02
CA LEU A 130 7.00 14.48 7.05
C LEU A 130 6.29 13.47 7.94
N CYS A 131 5.85 12.38 7.33
CA CYS A 131 5.16 11.29 8.02
C CYS A 131 6.13 10.13 8.16
N VAL A 132 6.60 9.89 9.38
CA VAL A 132 7.57 8.83 9.69
C VAL A 132 6.84 7.66 10.33
N SER A 133 6.97 6.48 9.75
CA SER A 133 6.57 5.23 10.39
C SER A 133 7.78 4.54 10.99
N VAL A 134 7.64 4.07 12.21
CA VAL A 134 8.67 3.31 12.92
C VAL A 134 8.05 2.01 13.37
N ASN A 135 8.27 0.96 12.59
CA ASN A 135 7.86 -0.41 12.88
C ASN A 135 9.13 -1.27 12.82
N GLU A 136 9.09 -2.40 12.14
CA GLU A 136 10.29 -3.21 11.85
C GLU A 136 11.30 -2.46 10.97
N CYS A 137 10.81 -1.57 10.12
CA CYS A 137 11.61 -0.67 9.30
C CYS A 137 11.19 0.78 9.53
N ILE A 138 12.01 1.72 9.06
CA ILE A 138 11.69 3.15 9.08
C ILE A 138 11.22 3.56 7.69
N GLY A 139 9.96 3.98 7.61
CA GLY A 139 9.38 4.55 6.40
C GLY A 139 9.20 6.07 6.52
N LEU A 140 9.27 6.78 5.41
CA LEU A 140 9.03 8.23 5.35
C LEU A 140 8.22 8.60 4.11
N GLY A 141 7.00 9.04 4.33
CA GLY A 141 6.20 9.73 3.32
C GLY A 141 6.31 11.25 3.45
N MET A 142 6.42 11.95 2.34
CA MET A 142 6.62 13.40 2.32
C MET A 142 5.53 14.10 1.54
N ILE A 143 4.88 15.08 2.16
CA ILE A 143 4.00 16.03 1.48
C ILE A 143 4.73 17.38 1.42
N LEU A 144 4.92 17.93 0.24
CA LEU A 144 5.52 19.23 0.01
C LEU A 144 4.61 20.08 -0.87
N ASN A 145 4.28 21.28 -0.40
CA ASN A 145 3.32 22.18 -1.07
C ASN A 145 1.97 21.48 -1.34
N SER A 146 1.45 20.76 -0.34
CA SER A 146 0.19 19.99 -0.38
C SER A 146 0.17 18.87 -1.43
N LYS A 147 1.34 18.39 -1.87
CA LYS A 147 1.47 17.29 -2.83
C LYS A 147 2.45 16.25 -2.33
N LEU A 148 2.15 14.99 -2.58
CA LEU A 148 3.08 13.90 -2.29
C LEU A 148 4.36 14.07 -3.11
N TYR A 149 5.49 14.14 -2.42
CA TYR A 149 6.80 14.25 -3.03
C TYR A 149 7.38 12.85 -3.30
N ARG A 150 7.50 12.51 -4.56
CA ARG A 150 7.97 11.17 -5.00
C ARG A 150 9.41 11.17 -5.50
N GLY A 151 10.08 12.34 -5.57
CA GLY A 151 11.40 12.45 -6.19
C GLY A 151 11.39 12.23 -7.70
N GLY A 152 12.54 11.96 -8.27
CA GLY A 152 12.72 11.78 -9.71
C GLY A 152 12.05 10.53 -10.27
N ILE A 153 12.34 9.39 -9.66
CA ILE A 153 11.92 8.04 -10.11
C ILE A 153 10.75 7.47 -9.29
N GLY A 154 10.25 8.18 -8.30
CA GLY A 154 9.12 7.72 -7.47
C GLY A 154 9.52 7.23 -6.07
N MET A 155 10.79 7.03 -5.80
CA MET A 155 11.34 6.40 -4.59
C MET A 155 11.94 7.42 -3.61
N ALA A 156 11.30 8.58 -3.40
CA ALA A 156 11.71 9.52 -2.37
C ALA A 156 11.25 9.02 -0.99
N GLY A 157 12.00 9.35 0.05
CA GLY A 157 11.62 9.00 1.42
C GLY A 157 12.33 7.77 1.97
N GLU A 158 13.34 7.24 1.29
CA GLU A 158 14.13 6.08 1.75
C GLU A 158 15.07 6.44 2.92
N PHE A 159 14.51 7.12 3.93
CA PHE A 159 15.24 7.63 5.11
C PHE A 159 15.81 6.50 5.97
N GLY A 160 15.13 5.36 6.04
CA GLY A 160 15.59 4.18 6.77
C GLY A 160 16.87 3.57 6.21
N HIS A 161 17.22 3.89 4.97
CA HIS A 161 18.43 3.38 4.28
C HIS A 161 19.62 4.31 4.34
N ILE A 162 19.55 5.44 5.05
CA ILE A 162 20.71 6.31 5.22
C ILE A 162 21.76 5.65 6.12
N ARG A 163 23.02 5.74 5.69
CA ARG A 163 24.13 5.21 6.47
C ARG A 163 24.42 6.11 7.68
N ILE A 164 24.35 5.55 8.87
CA ILE A 164 24.78 6.23 10.10
C ILE A 164 26.20 5.75 10.40
N SER A 165 27.16 6.69 10.51
CA SER A 165 28.55 6.36 10.84
C SER A 165 28.65 5.70 12.22
N GLY A 166 29.42 4.61 12.30
CA GLY A 166 29.67 3.88 13.55
C GLY A 166 28.69 2.75 13.87
N LEU A 167 27.68 2.50 13.03
CA LEU A 167 26.81 1.33 13.11
C LEU A 167 27.12 0.38 11.96
N GLU A 168 27.46 -0.87 12.27
CA GLU A 168 27.67 -1.95 11.28
C GLU A 168 26.39 -2.76 11.03
N ALA A 169 25.22 -2.22 11.35
CA ALA A 169 23.95 -2.89 11.08
C ALA A 169 23.64 -2.86 9.59
N SER A 170 23.39 -4.02 8.99
CA SER A 170 22.83 -4.15 7.65
C SER A 170 21.30 -4.11 7.72
N CYS A 171 20.68 -3.56 6.69
CA CYS A 171 19.23 -3.70 6.48
C CYS A 171 18.93 -5.17 6.17
N HIS A 172 17.93 -5.74 6.82
CA HIS A 172 17.46 -7.12 6.59
C HIS A 172 16.44 -7.14 5.46
#